data_549aa9684fd911bfb300481de1d147b3
#
_entry.id   549aa9684fd911bfb300481de1d147b3
#
_cell.length_a   1.000
_cell.length_b   1.000
_cell.length_c   1.000
_cell.angle_alpha   90.00
_cell.angle_beta   90.00
_cell.angle_gamma   90.00
#
_symmetry.space_group_name_H-M   'P 1'
#
loop_
_entity.id
_entity.type
_entity.pdbx_description
1 polymer ?
#
loop_
_entity_poly.entity_id
_entity_poly.type
_entity_poly.pdbx_seq_one_letter_code
_entity_poly.pdbx_strand_id
1 'polypeptide(L)'
;MGVLVDTNILIYHTKGSAIATDFIGQLLTQDNLQVSVITKIEFLGWKKHTSEGFEKCQQLIEKAQVYPLDEVIAHKAIELRRKSNIGLADAVIAATAIINNLRLATRNVNDFRTVEGLEFVNPFTIEP
;
A
#
# COMPACT_ATOMS: atom_id res chain seq x y z
N MET A 1 -2.57 -14.01 -7.92
CA MET A 1 -2.92 -12.60 -7.80
C MET A 1 -1.93 -11.92 -6.87
N GLY A 2 -1.26 -10.88 -7.33
CA GLY A 2 -0.31 -10.15 -6.52
C GLY A 2 -0.99 -9.25 -5.49
N VAL A 3 -0.17 -8.60 -4.66
CA VAL A 3 -0.67 -7.66 -3.67
C VAL A 3 -0.05 -6.30 -3.85
N LEU A 4 -0.84 -5.26 -3.60
CA LEU A 4 -0.38 -3.88 -3.48
C LEU A 4 -0.32 -3.58 -1.98
N VAL A 5 0.81 -3.06 -1.51
CA VAL A 5 1.01 -2.85 -0.06
C VAL A 5 0.61 -1.42 0.32
N ASP A 6 -0.30 -1.32 1.29
CA ASP A 6 -0.72 -0.03 1.84
C ASP A 6 0.42 0.59 2.66
N THR A 7 0.46 1.91 2.68
CA THR A 7 1.50 2.69 3.36
C THR A 7 1.69 2.27 4.82
N ASN A 8 0.62 2.00 5.54
CA ASN A 8 0.70 1.67 6.96
C ASN A 8 1.47 0.39 7.23
N ILE A 9 1.42 -0.59 6.33
CA ILE A 9 2.20 -1.82 6.47
C ILE A 9 3.70 -1.49 6.47
N LEU A 10 4.13 -0.60 5.58
CA LEU A 10 5.52 -0.17 5.53
C LEU A 10 5.93 0.57 6.79
N ILE A 11 5.06 1.42 7.31
CA ILE A 11 5.33 2.17 8.55
C ILE A 11 5.42 1.21 9.74
N TYR A 12 4.54 0.23 9.86
CA TYR A 12 4.64 -0.79 10.91
C TYR A 12 5.96 -1.55 10.82
N HIS A 13 6.42 -1.84 9.61
CA HIS A 13 7.73 -2.47 9.41
C HIS A 13 8.85 -1.61 10.01
N THR A 14 8.85 -0.30 9.74
CA THR A 14 9.89 0.60 10.26
C THR A 14 9.83 0.73 11.78
N LYS A 15 8.66 0.47 12.37
CA LYS A 15 8.49 0.50 13.83
C LYS A 15 8.84 -0.82 14.49
N GLY A 16 9.32 -1.79 13.75
CA GLY A 16 9.78 -3.06 14.29
C GLY A 16 8.71 -4.14 14.41
N SER A 17 7.56 -3.99 13.75
CA SER A 17 6.52 -5.02 13.75
C SER A 17 7.04 -6.29 13.09
N ALA A 18 7.06 -7.40 13.82
CA ALA A 18 7.49 -8.69 13.28
C ALA A 18 6.58 -9.16 12.15
N ILE A 19 5.27 -8.96 12.30
CA ILE A 19 4.28 -9.38 11.30
C ILE A 19 4.50 -8.62 9.99
N ALA A 20 4.65 -7.30 10.06
CA ALA A 20 4.89 -6.49 8.87
C ALA A 20 6.22 -6.83 8.22
N THR A 21 7.26 -7.02 9.03
CA THR A 21 8.60 -7.36 8.54
C THR A 21 8.61 -8.72 7.83
N ASP A 22 7.95 -9.72 8.39
CA ASP A 22 7.83 -11.04 7.75
C ASP A 22 7.06 -10.95 6.45
N PHE A 23 5.97 -10.22 6.44
CA PHE A 23 5.13 -10.07 5.24
C PHE A 23 5.92 -9.40 4.11
N ILE A 24 6.58 -8.28 4.40
CA ILE A 24 7.40 -7.56 3.42
C ILE A 24 8.56 -8.43 2.96
N GLY A 25 9.20 -9.14 3.90
CA GLY A 25 10.32 -10.04 3.59
C GLY A 25 9.93 -11.13 2.59
N GLN A 26 8.74 -11.71 2.74
CA GLN A 26 8.25 -12.70 1.79
C GLN A 26 8.04 -12.10 0.40
N LEU A 27 7.50 -10.89 0.33
CA LEU A 27 7.31 -10.21 -0.95
C LEU A 27 8.65 -9.89 -1.62
N LEU A 28 9.63 -9.45 -0.85
CA LEU A 28 10.97 -9.18 -1.37
C LEU A 28 11.64 -10.45 -1.91
N THR A 29 11.49 -11.57 -1.21
CA THR A 29 12.02 -12.85 -1.64
C THR A 29 11.45 -13.28 -2.99
N GLN A 30 10.20 -12.95 -3.25
CA GLN A 30 9.50 -13.26 -4.49
C GLN A 30 9.65 -12.17 -5.55
N ASP A 31 10.43 -11.12 -5.27
CA ASP A 31 10.57 -9.94 -6.12
C ASP A 31 9.19 -9.36 -6.48
N ASN A 32 8.32 -9.25 -5.48
CA ASN A 32 6.92 -8.92 -5.69
C ASN A 32 6.41 -7.85 -4.73
N LEU A 33 7.28 -6.97 -4.25
CA LEU A 33 6.86 -5.82 -3.47
C LEU A 33 6.32 -4.75 -4.43
N GLN A 34 5.05 -4.41 -4.28
CA GLN A 34 4.36 -3.49 -5.17
C GLN A 34 3.65 -2.42 -4.35
N VAL A 35 3.82 -1.16 -4.74
CA VAL A 35 3.22 -0.02 -4.05
C VAL A 35 2.73 1.00 -5.07
N SER A 36 1.78 1.83 -4.64
CA SER A 36 1.36 3.02 -5.40
C SER A 36 2.40 4.14 -5.22
N VAL A 37 2.51 5.03 -6.20
CA VAL A 37 3.32 6.22 -6.07
C VAL A 37 2.88 7.08 -4.87
N ILE A 38 1.60 7.05 -4.52
CA ILE A 38 1.09 7.73 -3.32
C ILE A 38 1.74 7.13 -2.06
N THR A 39 1.84 5.81 -2.00
CA THR A 39 2.50 5.14 -0.88
C THR A 39 3.98 5.52 -0.79
N LYS A 40 4.66 5.60 -1.94
CA LYS A 40 6.05 6.06 -1.98
C LYS A 40 6.18 7.45 -1.37
N ILE A 41 5.29 8.37 -1.75
CA ILE A 41 5.31 9.75 -1.25
C ILE A 41 5.04 9.78 0.24
N GLU A 42 3.99 9.10 0.70
CA GLU A 42 3.63 9.08 2.12
C GLU A 42 4.71 8.45 2.97
N PHE A 43 5.28 7.36 2.49
CA PHE A 43 6.28 6.60 3.24
C PHE A 43 7.61 7.36 3.34
N LEU A 44 8.14 7.82 2.21
CA LEU A 44 9.40 8.55 2.20
C LEU A 44 9.26 9.98 2.72
N GLY A 45 8.06 10.56 2.60
CA GLY A 45 7.76 11.89 3.11
C GLY A 45 7.40 11.92 4.60
N TRP A 46 7.42 10.78 5.28
CA TRP A 46 7.08 10.72 6.70
C TRP A 46 8.14 11.47 7.52
N LYS A 47 7.71 12.56 8.17
CA LYS A 47 8.65 13.51 8.79
C LYS A 47 9.34 12.98 10.05
N LYS A 48 8.93 11.82 10.56
CA LYS A 48 9.55 11.21 11.74
C LYS A 48 10.76 10.35 11.42
N HIS A 49 11.11 10.19 10.14
CA HIS A 49 12.32 9.46 9.77
C HIS A 49 13.57 10.17 10.26
N THR A 50 14.49 9.40 10.83
CA THR A 50 15.87 9.87 10.99
C THR A 50 16.56 9.83 9.62
N SER A 51 17.73 10.46 9.48
CA SER A 51 18.49 10.39 8.23
C SER A 51 18.82 8.96 7.84
N GLU A 52 19.26 8.16 8.82
CA GLU A 52 19.57 6.75 8.59
C GLU A 52 18.32 5.95 8.23
N GLY A 53 17.23 6.19 8.96
CA GLY A 53 15.96 5.53 8.69
C GLY A 53 15.42 5.85 7.31
N PHE A 54 15.50 7.13 6.89
CA PHE A 54 15.09 7.53 5.55
C PHE A 54 15.86 6.79 4.48
N GLU A 55 17.18 6.68 4.64
CA GLU A 55 18.02 5.99 3.67
C GLU A 55 17.62 4.53 3.53
N LYS A 56 17.35 3.85 4.64
CA LYS A 56 16.88 2.44 4.61
C LYS A 56 15.54 2.31 3.93
N CYS A 57 14.62 3.24 4.18
CA CYS A 57 13.31 3.24 3.53
C CYS A 57 13.43 3.49 2.03
N GLN A 58 14.32 4.39 1.63
CA GLN A 58 14.60 4.64 0.22
C GLN A 58 15.12 3.39 -0.48
N GLN A 59 16.03 2.67 0.16
CA GLN A 59 16.55 1.40 -0.35
C GLN A 59 15.44 0.37 -0.51
N LEU A 60 14.51 0.31 0.43
CA LEU A 60 13.38 -0.61 0.34
C LEU A 60 12.49 -0.28 -0.86
N ILE A 61 12.16 0.98 -1.05
CA ILE A 61 11.31 1.42 -2.16
C ILE A 61 11.99 1.18 -3.51
N GLU A 62 13.32 1.26 -3.57
CA GLU A 62 14.06 0.96 -4.81
C GLU A 62 13.86 -0.49 -5.26
N LYS A 63 13.54 -1.39 -4.34
CA LYS A 63 13.26 -2.80 -4.63
C LYS A 63 11.81 -3.06 -5.01
N ALA A 64 10.94 -2.05 -4.89
CA ALA A 64 9.52 -2.18 -5.15
C ALA A 64 9.18 -1.80 -6.59
N GLN A 65 8.14 -2.41 -7.12
CA GLN A 65 7.47 -1.89 -8.29
C GLN A 65 6.54 -0.78 -7.84
N VAL A 66 6.75 0.43 -8.36
CA VAL A 66 5.95 1.59 -8.01
C VAL A 66 5.01 1.91 -9.17
N TYR A 67 3.71 1.84 -8.92
CA TYR A 67 2.70 2.16 -9.94
C TYR A 67 2.47 3.67 -9.99
N PRO A 68 2.61 4.29 -11.16
CA PRO A 68 2.34 5.73 -11.28
C PRO A 68 0.84 6.03 -11.19
N LEU A 69 0.52 7.27 -10.88
CA LEU A 69 -0.85 7.76 -10.97
C LEU A 69 -1.09 8.24 -12.40
N ASP A 70 -1.61 7.35 -13.24
CA ASP A 70 -1.92 7.67 -14.63
C ASP A 70 -3.42 8.04 -14.79
N GLU A 71 -3.82 8.35 -16.02
CA GLU A 71 -5.20 8.75 -16.30
C GLU A 71 -6.23 7.67 -15.95
N VAL A 72 -5.92 6.40 -16.23
CA VAL A 72 -6.84 5.30 -15.96
C VAL A 72 -7.08 5.18 -14.45
N ILE A 73 -6.03 5.25 -13.67
CA ILE A 73 -6.12 5.18 -12.21
C ILE A 73 -6.82 6.42 -11.67
N ALA A 74 -6.52 7.61 -12.22
CA ALA A 74 -7.17 8.84 -11.79
C ALA A 74 -8.69 8.77 -12.02
N HIS A 75 -9.14 8.28 -13.17
CA HIS A 75 -10.57 8.11 -13.44
C HIS A 75 -11.23 7.16 -12.44
N LYS A 76 -10.56 6.05 -12.13
CA LYS A 76 -11.10 5.11 -11.15
C LYS A 76 -11.16 5.74 -9.75
N ALA A 77 -10.13 6.48 -9.37
CA ALA A 77 -10.11 7.17 -8.08
C ALA A 77 -11.26 8.19 -7.97
N ILE A 78 -11.53 8.94 -9.05
CA ILE A 78 -12.65 9.88 -9.10
C ILE A 78 -13.96 9.13 -8.87
N GLU A 79 -14.16 8.01 -9.56
CA GLU A 79 -15.36 7.19 -9.39
C GLU A 79 -15.55 6.74 -7.93
N LEU A 80 -14.47 6.26 -7.30
CA LEU A 80 -14.54 5.81 -5.92
C LEU A 80 -14.88 6.94 -4.96
N ARG A 81 -14.32 8.12 -5.16
CA ARG A 81 -14.60 9.28 -4.31
C ARG A 81 -16.02 9.79 -4.48
N ARG A 82 -16.63 9.62 -5.64
CA ARG A 82 -18.01 10.01 -5.85
C ARG A 82 -19.01 9.07 -5.20
N LYS A 83 -18.60 7.82 -4.95
CA LYS A 83 -19.49 6.78 -4.41
C LYS A 83 -19.35 6.59 -2.89
N SER A 84 -18.31 7.13 -2.28
CA SER A 84 -18.05 6.92 -0.85
C SER A 84 -17.23 8.06 -0.28
N ASN A 85 -17.05 8.05 1.04
CA ASN A 85 -16.28 9.07 1.76
C ASN A 85 -14.78 8.72 1.86
N ILE A 86 -14.28 7.98 0.89
CA ILE A 86 -12.87 7.58 0.89
C ILE A 86 -11.96 8.79 0.68
N GLY A 87 -10.85 8.88 1.44
CA GLY A 87 -9.89 9.96 1.30
C GLY A 87 -9.12 9.88 -0.02
N LEU A 88 -8.45 10.97 -0.39
CA LEU A 88 -7.75 11.06 -1.66
C LEU A 88 -6.68 9.98 -1.83
N ALA A 89 -5.78 9.86 -0.85
CA ALA A 89 -4.70 8.87 -0.92
C ALA A 89 -5.25 7.45 -0.99
N ASP A 90 -6.23 7.13 -0.15
CA ASP A 90 -6.84 5.79 -0.13
C ASP A 90 -7.56 5.49 -1.44
N ALA A 91 -8.20 6.49 -2.05
CA ALA A 91 -8.85 6.31 -3.34
C ALA A 91 -7.85 5.95 -4.45
N VAL A 92 -6.69 6.61 -4.46
CA VAL A 92 -5.62 6.32 -5.43
C VAL A 92 -5.05 4.92 -5.20
N ILE A 93 -4.82 4.55 -3.94
CA ILE A 93 -4.31 3.23 -3.61
C ILE A 93 -5.31 2.14 -4.03
N ALA A 94 -6.58 2.31 -3.68
CA ALA A 94 -7.61 1.35 -4.04
C ALA A 94 -7.77 1.25 -5.56
N ALA A 95 -7.79 2.38 -6.25
CA ALA A 95 -7.90 2.41 -7.72
C ALA A 95 -6.71 1.70 -8.38
N THR A 96 -5.51 1.89 -7.86
CA THR A 96 -4.30 1.23 -8.35
C THR A 96 -4.44 -0.29 -8.25
N ALA A 97 -4.91 -0.77 -7.10
CA ALA A 97 -5.12 -2.20 -6.89
C ALA A 97 -6.17 -2.76 -7.85
N ILE A 98 -7.31 -2.09 -7.98
CA ILE A 98 -8.41 -2.56 -8.84
C ILE A 98 -7.96 -2.62 -10.31
N ILE A 99 -7.38 -1.53 -10.82
CA ILE A 99 -6.98 -1.43 -12.22
C ILE A 99 -5.90 -2.47 -12.58
N ASN A 100 -5.01 -2.76 -11.65
CA ASN A 100 -3.91 -3.69 -11.88
C ASN A 100 -4.22 -5.12 -11.40
N ASN A 101 -5.46 -5.35 -11.01
CA ASN A 101 -5.93 -6.67 -10.58
C ASN A 101 -5.10 -7.24 -9.42
N LEU A 102 -4.84 -6.39 -8.42
CA LEU A 102 -4.09 -6.75 -7.23
C LEU A 102 -5.00 -6.72 -6.01
N ARG A 103 -4.70 -7.56 -5.02
CA ARG A 103 -5.33 -7.41 -3.70
C ARG A 103 -4.60 -6.31 -2.95
N LEU A 104 -5.30 -5.58 -2.12
CA LEU A 104 -4.70 -4.58 -1.25
C LEU A 104 -4.32 -5.21 0.08
N ALA A 105 -3.04 -5.17 0.43
CA ALA A 105 -2.57 -5.58 1.75
C ALA A 105 -2.65 -4.37 2.68
N THR A 106 -3.56 -4.41 3.65
CA THR A 106 -3.79 -3.30 4.57
C THR A 106 -4.21 -3.80 5.93
N ARG A 107 -3.86 -3.06 6.98
CA ARG A 107 -4.40 -3.29 8.31
C ARG A 107 -5.69 -2.50 8.52
N ASN A 108 -5.88 -1.41 7.78
CA ASN A 108 -7.02 -0.51 7.92
C ASN A 108 -8.19 -0.95 7.02
N VAL A 109 -8.65 -2.17 7.21
CA VAL A 109 -9.70 -2.77 6.38
C VAL A 109 -10.97 -1.91 6.36
N ASN A 110 -11.31 -1.27 7.48
CA ASN A 110 -12.52 -0.47 7.56
C ASN A 110 -12.52 0.72 6.60
N ASP A 111 -11.35 1.28 6.31
CA ASP A 111 -11.23 2.43 5.39
C ASP A 111 -11.55 2.03 3.94
N PHE A 112 -11.45 0.74 3.61
CA PHE A 112 -11.62 0.23 2.26
C PHE A 112 -12.84 -0.69 2.09
N ARG A 113 -13.57 -0.95 3.18
CA ARG A 113 -14.63 -1.97 3.19
C ARG A 113 -15.75 -1.66 2.20
N THR A 114 -16.03 -0.37 1.98
CA THR A 114 -17.12 0.06 1.10
C THR A 114 -16.71 0.16 -0.37
N VAL A 115 -15.45 -0.11 -0.70
CA VAL A 115 -14.96 0.01 -2.07
C VAL A 115 -15.34 -1.23 -2.86
N GLU A 116 -16.22 -1.05 -3.84
CA GLU A 116 -16.68 -2.12 -4.70
C GLU A 116 -15.56 -2.60 -5.62
N GLY A 117 -15.42 -3.91 -5.76
CA GLY A 117 -14.43 -4.50 -6.65
C GLY A 117 -13.03 -4.61 -6.07
N LEU A 118 -12.83 -4.15 -4.85
CA LEU A 118 -11.53 -4.26 -4.19
C LEU A 118 -11.47 -5.52 -3.33
N GLU A 119 -10.45 -6.34 -3.57
CA GLU A 119 -10.12 -7.45 -2.70
C GLU A 119 -8.97 -7.02 -1.80
N PHE A 120 -9.02 -7.41 -0.52
CA PHE A 120 -7.95 -7.04 0.40
C PHE A 120 -7.59 -8.19 1.32
N VAL A 121 -6.39 -8.10 1.88
CA VAL A 121 -5.87 -9.04 2.86
C VAL A 121 -5.26 -8.24 4.00
N ASN A 122 -5.48 -8.70 5.23
CA ASN A 122 -4.88 -8.09 6.41
C ASN A 122 -3.83 -9.05 6.97
N PRO A 123 -2.52 -8.74 6.78
CA PRO A 123 -1.46 -9.62 7.27
C PRO A 123 -1.46 -9.78 8.79
N PHE A 124 -2.13 -8.88 9.51
CA PHE A 124 -2.19 -8.90 10.96
C PHE A 124 -3.33 -9.77 11.49
N THR A 125 -4.19 -10.28 10.62
CA THR A 125 -5.28 -11.17 11.02
C THR A 125 -4.72 -12.57 11.19
N ILE A 126 -4.90 -13.12 12.39
CA ILE A 126 -4.49 -14.49 12.68
C ILE A 126 -5.71 -15.38 12.48
N GLU A 127 -5.60 -16.33 11.56
CA GLU A 127 -6.66 -17.32 11.36
C GLU A 127 -6.62 -18.37 12.45
N PRO A 128 -7.75 -18.68 13.07
CA PRO A 128 -7.78 -19.72 14.10
C PRO A 128 -7.47 -21.11 13.56
#